data_e295025fdf41e450504390aaedc7b1c9
#
_entry.id   e295025fdf41e450504390aaedc7b1c9
#
_cell.length_a   1.000
_cell.length_b   1.000
_cell.length_c   1.000
_cell.angle_alpha   90.00
_cell.angle_beta   90.00
_cell.angle_gamma   90.00
#
_symmetry.space_group_name_H-M   'P 1'
#
loop_
_entity.id
_entity.type
_entity.pdbx_description
1 polymer ?
#
loop_
_entity_poly.entity_id
_entity_poly.type
_entity_poly.pdbx_seq_one_letter_code
_entity_poly.pdbx_strand_id
1 'polypeptide(L)'
;MREKRRNLLSNLDRTFSDVEKDSQLLDGMDEFGRQAHTVITSNKAREAFDISKESPEFTKDFGSSGLGASCLLALRLVESGVRFVTVTNGGWDTHRDNWNTLKTKQLPALDEALYGLFTGLAARGLLESTVVYVTGEFGRTPKINTERIGRDHYPRNMFMILGGGGIKGGQVLGESDETASLPKHEGFSPDDVAASFYHALGIDHTYEYHTPTGRPVMIVRDGKLIPALFA
;
A
#
# COMPACT_ATOMS: atom_id res chain seq x y z
N MET A 1 7.12 29.54 -11.27
CA MET A 1 7.30 28.07 -11.22
C MET A 1 6.03 27.28 -11.58
N ARG A 2 4.83 27.66 -11.12
CA ARG A 2 3.53 26.98 -11.44
C ARG A 2 3.17 27.06 -12.94
N GLU A 3 3.40 28.18 -13.60
CA GLU A 3 3.07 28.39 -15.00
C GLU A 3 3.94 27.55 -15.97
N LYS A 4 5.23 27.39 -15.67
CA LYS A 4 6.15 26.51 -16.45
C LYS A 4 5.75 25.03 -16.33
N ARG A 5 5.27 24.58 -15.15
CA ARG A 5 4.75 23.21 -14.99
C ARG A 5 3.43 22.99 -15.73
N ARG A 6 2.55 23.99 -15.75
CA ARG A 6 1.28 23.94 -16.49
C ARG A 6 1.52 23.85 -17.99
N ASN A 7 2.45 24.67 -18.51
CA ASN A 7 2.82 24.65 -19.92
C ASN A 7 3.52 23.34 -20.32
N LEU A 8 4.34 22.76 -19.42
CA LEU A 8 4.94 21.45 -19.64
C LEU A 8 3.89 20.34 -19.70
N LEU A 9 2.93 20.34 -18.78
CA LEU A 9 1.82 19.40 -18.78
C LEU A 9 0.95 19.53 -20.04
N SER A 10 0.59 20.76 -20.46
CA SER A 10 -0.21 20.97 -21.66
C SER A 10 0.56 20.59 -22.95
N ASN A 11 1.88 20.72 -22.97
CA ASN A 11 2.70 20.27 -24.08
C ASN A 11 2.82 18.73 -24.11
N LEU A 12 2.95 18.10 -22.96
CA LEU A 12 2.90 16.64 -22.83
C LEU A 12 1.54 16.10 -23.28
N ASP A 13 0.44 16.70 -22.83
CA ASP A 13 -0.94 16.31 -23.22
C ASP A 13 -1.15 16.45 -24.74
N ARG A 14 -0.59 17.50 -25.38
CA ARG A 14 -0.62 17.65 -26.84
C ARG A 14 0.22 16.57 -27.53
N THR A 15 1.45 16.34 -27.08
CA THR A 15 2.32 15.30 -27.64
C THR A 15 1.67 13.92 -27.54
N PHE A 16 1.02 13.62 -26.41
CA PHE A 16 0.28 12.36 -26.24
C PHE A 16 -0.94 12.29 -27.17
N SER A 17 -1.69 13.38 -27.35
CA SER A 17 -2.82 13.45 -28.28
C SER A 17 -2.39 13.28 -29.75
N ASP A 18 -1.21 13.72 -30.11
CA ASP A 18 -0.67 13.59 -31.46
C ASP A 18 -0.12 12.18 -31.72
N VAL A 19 0.49 11.53 -30.70
CA VAL A 19 0.93 10.13 -30.74
C VAL A 19 -0.30 9.17 -30.80
N GLU A 20 -1.41 9.52 -30.17
CA GLU A 20 -2.67 8.74 -30.20
C GLU A 20 -3.23 8.61 -31.65
N LYS A 21 -2.86 9.53 -32.54
CA LYS A 21 -3.31 9.58 -33.94
C LYS A 21 -2.32 8.93 -34.91
N ASP A 22 -1.14 8.56 -34.43
CA ASP A 22 -0.10 7.98 -35.30
C ASP A 22 -0.08 6.45 -35.18
N SER A 23 -0.85 5.79 -36.07
CA SER A 23 -0.94 4.33 -36.11
C SER A 23 0.41 3.65 -36.41
N GLN A 24 1.35 4.31 -37.12
CA GLN A 24 2.65 3.73 -37.43
C GLN A 24 3.59 3.64 -36.22
N LEU A 25 3.48 4.58 -35.27
CA LEU A 25 4.20 4.53 -34.00
C LEU A 25 3.71 3.37 -33.10
N LEU A 26 2.40 3.10 -33.10
CA LEU A 26 1.79 2.02 -32.35
C LEU A 26 2.15 0.64 -32.91
N ASP A 27 2.27 0.52 -34.22
CA ASP A 27 2.65 -0.73 -34.89
C ASP A 27 4.11 -1.14 -34.62
N GLY A 28 4.98 -0.18 -34.31
CA GLY A 28 6.37 -0.42 -33.95
C GLY A 28 6.61 -0.77 -32.47
N MET A 29 5.60 -0.64 -31.60
CA MET A 29 5.72 -0.94 -30.17
C MET A 29 5.49 -2.42 -29.92
N ASP A 30 6.23 -3.00 -28.97
CA ASP A 30 5.90 -4.32 -28.45
C ASP A 30 4.57 -4.32 -27.69
N GLU A 31 4.06 -5.50 -27.33
CA GLU A 31 2.78 -5.63 -26.64
C GLU A 31 2.76 -4.85 -25.30
N PHE A 32 3.87 -4.85 -24.58
CA PHE A 32 3.98 -4.11 -23.30
C PHE A 32 3.95 -2.59 -23.53
N GLY A 33 4.62 -2.13 -24.58
CA GLY A 33 4.59 -0.73 -24.99
C GLY A 33 3.18 -0.27 -25.35
N ARG A 34 2.44 -1.07 -26.14
CA ARG A 34 1.03 -0.77 -26.47
C ARG A 34 0.13 -0.75 -25.25
N GLN A 35 0.30 -1.69 -24.32
CA GLN A 35 -0.46 -1.70 -23.07
C GLN A 35 -0.15 -0.46 -22.22
N ALA A 36 1.12 -0.11 -22.06
CA ALA A 36 1.54 1.09 -21.32
C ALA A 36 0.95 2.36 -21.96
N HIS A 37 1.04 2.49 -23.29
CA HIS A 37 0.44 3.60 -24.03
C HIS A 37 -1.08 3.68 -23.80
N THR A 38 -1.79 2.57 -23.91
CA THR A 38 -3.24 2.52 -23.68
C THR A 38 -3.61 2.97 -22.27
N VAL A 39 -2.84 2.58 -21.25
CA VAL A 39 -3.06 3.01 -19.87
C VAL A 39 -2.85 4.53 -19.72
N ILE A 40 -1.74 5.05 -20.26
CA ILE A 40 -1.35 6.47 -20.13
C ILE A 40 -2.32 7.39 -20.87
N THR A 41 -2.81 6.98 -22.05
CA THR A 41 -3.70 7.78 -22.89
C THR A 41 -5.17 7.64 -22.51
N SER A 42 -5.52 6.64 -21.73
CA SER A 42 -6.91 6.37 -21.34
C SER A 42 -7.49 7.53 -20.52
N ASN A 43 -8.66 8.02 -20.91
CA ASN A 43 -9.40 9.03 -20.15
C ASN A 43 -9.73 8.52 -18.73
N LYS A 44 -10.04 7.22 -18.60
CA LYS A 44 -10.31 6.57 -17.33
C LYS A 44 -9.10 6.64 -16.38
N ALA A 45 -7.87 6.41 -16.89
CA ALA A 45 -6.66 6.55 -16.09
C ALA A 45 -6.46 8.01 -15.65
N ARG A 46 -6.53 8.97 -16.58
CA ARG A 46 -6.42 10.41 -16.24
C ARG A 46 -7.45 10.85 -15.20
N GLU A 47 -8.67 10.38 -15.30
CA GLU A 47 -9.73 10.65 -14.32
C GLU A 47 -9.43 10.03 -12.96
N ALA A 48 -8.91 8.81 -12.92
CA ALA A 48 -8.54 8.16 -11.67
C ALA A 48 -7.42 8.92 -10.92
N PHE A 49 -6.45 9.50 -11.64
CA PHE A 49 -5.37 10.29 -11.04
C PHE A 49 -5.79 11.69 -10.60
N ASP A 50 -6.92 12.19 -11.05
CA ASP A 50 -7.40 13.55 -10.71
C ASP A 50 -8.17 13.56 -9.39
N ILE A 51 -7.46 13.62 -8.28
CA ILE A 51 -8.06 13.68 -6.94
C ILE A 51 -8.87 14.97 -6.69
N SER A 52 -8.71 16.01 -7.53
CA SER A 52 -9.45 17.26 -7.39
C SER A 52 -10.95 17.13 -7.75
N LYS A 53 -11.33 16.02 -8.36
CA LYS A 53 -12.73 15.67 -8.64
C LYS A 53 -13.52 15.23 -7.41
N GLU A 54 -12.84 14.88 -6.31
CA GLU A 54 -13.49 14.53 -5.07
C GLU A 54 -13.99 15.78 -4.33
N SER A 55 -15.13 15.62 -3.65
CA SER A 55 -15.68 16.73 -2.88
C SER A 55 -14.76 17.08 -1.69
N PRO A 56 -14.70 18.36 -1.29
CA PRO A 56 -13.95 18.78 -0.12
C PRO A 56 -14.39 18.05 1.18
N GLU A 57 -15.66 17.72 1.28
CA GLU A 57 -16.21 16.98 2.40
C GLU A 57 -15.64 15.54 2.46
N PHE A 58 -15.60 14.85 1.33
CA PHE A 58 -15.03 13.50 1.24
C PHE A 58 -13.52 13.50 1.47
N THR A 59 -12.79 14.46 0.89
CA THR A 59 -11.33 14.53 1.02
C THR A 59 -10.87 14.87 2.44
N LYS A 60 -11.71 15.53 3.23
CA LYS A 60 -11.42 15.91 4.61
C LYS A 60 -11.09 14.70 5.49
N ASP A 61 -11.75 13.57 5.27
CA ASP A 61 -11.57 12.35 6.07
C ASP A 61 -10.18 11.73 5.91
N PHE A 62 -9.48 12.04 4.82
CA PHE A 62 -8.09 11.60 4.59
C PHE A 62 -7.05 12.50 5.25
N GLY A 63 -7.46 13.58 5.90
CA GLY A 63 -6.57 14.59 6.47
C GLY A 63 -5.86 15.44 5.41
N SER A 64 -4.91 16.25 5.88
CA SER A 64 -4.17 17.20 5.02
C SER A 64 -2.75 16.74 4.65
N SER A 65 -2.37 15.54 5.06
CA SER A 65 -1.03 15.00 4.82
C SER A 65 -0.84 14.45 3.39
N GLY A 66 0.43 14.36 2.96
CA GLY A 66 0.75 13.67 1.70
C GLY A 66 0.34 12.20 1.70
N LEU A 67 0.34 11.54 2.87
CA LEU A 67 -0.13 10.16 3.02
C LEU A 67 -1.65 10.08 2.76
N GLY A 68 -2.42 11.00 3.32
CA GLY A 68 -3.87 11.08 3.07
C GLY A 68 -4.19 11.26 1.58
N ALA A 69 -3.51 12.19 0.91
CA ALA A 69 -3.67 12.36 -0.53
C ALA A 69 -3.29 11.10 -1.33
N SER A 70 -2.26 10.35 -0.89
CA SER A 70 -1.86 9.09 -1.52
C SER A 70 -2.88 7.97 -1.28
N CYS A 71 -3.47 7.89 -0.09
CA CYS A 71 -4.55 6.94 0.21
C CYS A 71 -5.83 7.26 -0.58
N LEU A 72 -6.17 8.53 -0.73
CA LEU A 72 -7.28 8.95 -1.59
C LEU A 72 -7.03 8.56 -3.06
N LEU A 73 -5.82 8.78 -3.56
CA LEU A 73 -5.45 8.33 -4.90
C LEU A 73 -5.53 6.81 -5.03
N ALA A 74 -5.05 6.05 -4.03
CA ALA A 74 -5.14 4.60 -4.02
C ALA A 74 -6.59 4.11 -4.10
N LEU A 75 -7.50 4.71 -3.34
CA LEU A 75 -8.94 4.42 -3.41
C LEU A 75 -9.48 4.61 -4.84
N ARG A 76 -9.18 5.73 -5.48
CA ARG A 76 -9.63 6.05 -6.84
C ARG A 76 -9.07 5.07 -7.88
N LEU A 77 -7.81 4.69 -7.72
CA LEU A 77 -7.18 3.70 -8.60
C LEU A 77 -7.86 2.32 -8.46
N VAL A 78 -8.13 1.87 -7.24
CA VAL A 78 -8.88 0.63 -6.98
C VAL A 78 -10.28 0.70 -7.59
N GLU A 79 -11.02 1.80 -7.37
CA GLU A 79 -12.34 2.04 -7.97
C GLU A 79 -12.30 2.01 -9.50
N SER A 80 -11.21 2.48 -10.10
CA SER A 80 -11.03 2.43 -11.56
C SER A 80 -10.66 1.04 -12.08
N GLY A 81 -10.42 0.06 -11.21
CA GLY A 81 -10.13 -1.34 -11.53
C GLY A 81 -8.64 -1.72 -11.46
N VAL A 82 -7.78 -0.87 -10.88
CA VAL A 82 -6.39 -1.24 -10.60
C VAL A 82 -6.39 -2.28 -9.47
N ARG A 83 -5.80 -3.45 -9.73
CA ARG A 83 -5.88 -4.60 -8.82
C ARG A 83 -4.89 -4.53 -7.66
N PHE A 84 -3.78 -3.82 -7.81
CA PHE A 84 -2.74 -3.71 -6.79
C PHE A 84 -2.16 -2.31 -6.77
N VAL A 85 -2.23 -1.65 -5.62
CA VAL A 85 -1.70 -0.29 -5.41
C VAL A 85 -0.80 -0.30 -4.19
N THR A 86 0.42 0.19 -4.35
CA THR A 86 1.35 0.38 -3.24
C THR A 86 1.47 1.86 -2.90
N VAL A 87 1.23 2.19 -1.64
CA VAL A 87 1.46 3.53 -1.08
C VAL A 87 2.70 3.48 -0.19
N THR A 88 3.71 4.25 -0.54
CA THR A 88 4.94 4.35 0.26
C THR A 88 4.94 5.63 1.09
N ASN A 89 5.17 5.50 2.40
CA ASN A 89 5.25 6.61 3.33
C ASN A 89 6.55 6.54 4.14
N GLY A 90 7.42 7.51 3.97
CA GLY A 90 8.69 7.61 4.69
C GLY A 90 8.60 8.35 6.02
N GLY A 91 9.75 8.44 6.71
CA GLY A 91 9.89 9.20 7.94
C GLY A 91 9.66 8.40 9.22
N TRP A 92 9.58 7.08 9.12
CA TRP A 92 9.42 6.17 10.28
C TRP A 92 10.75 5.71 10.88
N ASP A 93 11.86 6.02 10.24
CA ASP A 93 13.21 5.68 10.72
C ASP A 93 13.68 6.63 11.82
N THR A 94 13.02 6.55 12.98
CA THR A 94 13.10 7.48 14.08
C THR A 94 14.15 7.08 15.13
N HIS A 95 15.42 7.06 14.73
CA HIS A 95 16.55 6.87 15.65
C HIS A 95 16.74 7.99 16.66
N ARG A 96 16.12 9.15 16.43
CA ARG A 96 16.13 10.34 17.30
C ARG A 96 14.71 10.87 17.46
N ASP A 97 14.44 11.44 18.63
CA ASP A 97 13.15 12.11 18.93
C ASP A 97 11.92 11.28 18.51
N ASN A 98 11.99 9.97 18.75
CA ASN A 98 11.01 8.99 18.26
C ASN A 98 9.59 9.33 18.73
N TRP A 99 9.42 9.58 20.03
CA TRP A 99 8.07 9.77 20.60
C TRP A 99 7.41 11.07 20.15
N ASN A 100 8.15 12.16 20.10
CA ASN A 100 7.63 13.42 19.62
C ASN A 100 7.28 13.34 18.12
N THR A 101 8.19 12.77 17.33
CA THR A 101 7.94 12.55 15.88
C THR A 101 6.72 11.68 15.63
N LEU A 102 6.57 10.57 16.34
CA LEU A 102 5.40 9.70 16.21
C LEU A 102 4.13 10.41 16.66
N LYS A 103 4.14 11.02 17.86
CA LYS A 103 2.96 11.65 18.45
C LYS A 103 2.44 12.84 17.66
N THR A 104 3.34 13.68 17.14
CA THR A 104 2.95 14.97 16.56
C THR A 104 2.83 14.95 15.03
N LYS A 105 3.41 13.94 14.37
CA LYS A 105 3.49 13.91 12.90
C LYS A 105 3.05 12.61 12.29
N GLN A 106 3.71 11.50 12.62
CA GLN A 106 3.52 10.26 11.86
C GLN A 106 2.20 9.55 12.19
N LEU A 107 1.90 9.35 13.46
CA LEU A 107 0.67 8.67 13.87
C LEU A 107 -0.60 9.45 13.53
N PRO A 108 -0.70 10.77 13.75
CA PRO A 108 -1.88 11.52 13.32
C PRO A 108 -2.11 11.43 11.81
N ALA A 109 -1.06 11.56 11.00
CA ALA A 109 -1.16 11.46 9.55
C ALA A 109 -1.56 10.05 9.09
N LEU A 110 -1.07 8.99 9.76
CA LEU A 110 -1.44 7.62 9.47
C LEU A 110 -2.91 7.35 9.85
N ASP A 111 -3.32 7.81 11.03
CA ASP A 111 -4.68 7.63 11.55
C ASP A 111 -5.73 8.25 10.61
N GLU A 112 -5.56 9.53 10.26
CA GLU A 112 -6.43 10.22 9.31
C GLU A 112 -6.45 9.53 7.94
N ALA A 113 -5.29 9.16 7.40
CA ALA A 113 -5.18 8.53 6.09
C ALA A 113 -5.88 7.15 6.05
N LEU A 114 -5.72 6.33 7.09
CA LEU A 114 -6.36 5.02 7.18
C LEU A 114 -7.86 5.16 7.45
N TYR A 115 -8.28 6.10 8.30
CA TYR A 115 -9.68 6.40 8.52
C TYR A 115 -10.37 6.74 7.20
N GLY A 116 -9.82 7.70 6.43
CA GLY A 116 -10.36 8.07 5.13
C GLY A 116 -10.36 6.91 4.12
N LEU A 117 -9.30 6.07 4.11
CA LEU A 117 -9.22 4.93 3.21
C LEU A 117 -10.30 3.88 3.53
N PHE A 118 -10.42 3.45 4.78
CA PHE A 118 -11.39 2.42 5.17
C PHE A 118 -12.83 2.91 5.02
N THR A 119 -13.13 4.12 5.48
CA THR A 119 -14.48 4.71 5.34
C THR A 119 -14.82 4.97 3.86
N GLY A 120 -13.86 5.42 3.08
CA GLY A 120 -14.02 5.63 1.65
C GLY A 120 -14.27 4.34 0.87
N LEU A 121 -13.51 3.28 1.15
CA LEU A 121 -13.74 1.95 0.57
C LEU A 121 -15.13 1.41 0.94
N ALA A 122 -15.53 1.56 2.20
CA ALA A 122 -16.86 1.13 2.66
C ALA A 122 -17.98 1.92 1.98
N ALA A 123 -17.88 3.25 1.92
CA ALA A 123 -18.87 4.12 1.28
C ALA A 123 -19.05 3.81 -0.21
N ARG A 124 -18.02 3.31 -0.88
CA ARG A 124 -18.05 2.91 -2.31
C ARG A 124 -18.37 1.43 -2.53
N GLY A 125 -18.64 0.67 -1.47
CA GLY A 125 -18.91 -0.77 -1.56
C GLY A 125 -17.71 -1.61 -2.00
N LEU A 126 -16.49 -1.11 -1.80
CA LEU A 126 -15.24 -1.74 -2.23
C LEU A 126 -14.51 -2.47 -1.09
N LEU A 127 -14.90 -2.24 0.17
CA LEU A 127 -14.18 -2.76 1.33
C LEU A 127 -14.15 -4.29 1.36
N GLU A 128 -15.25 -4.95 1.01
CA GLU A 128 -15.36 -6.40 1.00
C GLU A 128 -14.52 -7.07 -0.11
N SER A 129 -14.13 -6.32 -1.13
CA SER A 129 -13.33 -6.81 -2.27
C SER A 129 -11.91 -6.24 -2.32
N THR A 130 -11.50 -5.49 -1.29
CA THR A 130 -10.20 -4.83 -1.25
C THR A 130 -9.50 -5.14 0.06
N VAL A 131 -8.37 -5.85 -0.01
CA VAL A 131 -7.50 -6.06 1.16
C VAL A 131 -6.61 -4.84 1.34
N VAL A 132 -6.64 -4.27 2.54
CA VAL A 132 -5.70 -3.22 2.97
C VAL A 132 -4.66 -3.86 3.89
N TYR A 133 -3.39 -3.74 3.50
CA TYR A 133 -2.25 -4.26 4.25
C TYR A 133 -1.26 -3.13 4.56
N VAL A 134 -0.99 -2.90 5.84
CA VAL A 134 -0.09 -1.84 6.30
C VAL A 134 1.02 -2.46 7.13
N THR A 135 2.26 -2.24 6.73
CA THR A 135 3.43 -2.78 7.40
C THR A 135 4.66 -1.90 7.18
N GLY A 136 5.69 -2.13 7.99
CA GLY A 136 7.06 -1.73 7.72
C GLY A 136 7.93 -2.96 7.46
N GLU A 137 9.23 -2.75 7.26
CA GLU A 137 10.19 -3.82 6.98
C GLU A 137 10.59 -4.61 8.25
N PHE A 138 10.58 -3.97 9.41
CA PHE A 138 10.89 -4.55 10.73
C PHE A 138 10.44 -3.61 11.87
N GLY A 139 10.47 -4.11 13.09
CA GLY A 139 10.15 -3.34 14.29
C GLY A 139 11.31 -2.50 14.83
N ARG A 140 11.14 -1.98 16.05
CA ARG A 140 12.11 -1.13 16.74
C ARG A 140 12.54 -1.73 18.08
N THR A 141 13.79 -1.47 18.49
CA THR A 141 14.35 -2.02 19.73
C THR A 141 13.45 -1.73 20.93
N PRO A 142 13.18 -2.73 21.80
CA PRO A 142 12.52 -2.49 23.08
C PRO A 142 13.32 -1.51 23.93
N LYS A 143 14.66 -1.65 23.94
CA LYS A 143 15.56 -0.75 24.65
C LYS A 143 15.58 0.63 23.98
N ILE A 144 15.33 1.66 24.78
CA ILE A 144 15.37 3.05 24.37
C ILE A 144 16.82 3.52 24.35
N ASN A 145 17.22 4.21 23.27
CA ASN A 145 18.45 4.97 23.24
C ASN A 145 18.24 6.29 23.98
N THR A 146 18.77 6.40 25.18
CA THR A 146 18.52 7.56 26.07
C THR A 146 19.23 8.84 25.61
N GLU A 147 20.33 8.73 24.86
CA GLU A 147 21.05 9.92 24.34
C GLU A 147 20.29 10.58 23.18
N ARG A 148 19.68 9.77 22.34
CA ARG A 148 18.97 10.24 21.15
C ARG A 148 17.45 10.26 21.31
N ILE A 149 16.95 9.72 22.43
CA ILE A 149 15.51 9.55 22.71
C ILE A 149 14.82 8.83 21.54
N GLY A 150 15.46 7.74 21.06
CA GLY A 150 15.05 7.02 19.88
C GLY A 150 15.11 5.50 20.05
N ARG A 151 14.75 4.79 18.99
CA ARG A 151 14.83 3.33 18.90
C ARG A 151 15.53 2.92 17.62
N ASP A 152 16.32 1.87 17.69
CA ASP A 152 17.05 1.33 16.55
C ASP A 152 16.29 0.17 15.88
N HIS A 153 16.79 -0.35 14.78
CA HIS A 153 16.18 -1.46 14.03
C HIS A 153 16.13 -2.74 14.86
N TYR A 154 15.01 -3.46 14.79
CA TYR A 154 14.81 -4.70 15.52
C TYR A 154 13.88 -5.67 14.79
N PRO A 155 14.43 -6.68 14.10
CA PRO A 155 13.63 -7.55 13.22
C PRO A 155 12.90 -8.69 13.92
N ARG A 156 13.02 -8.82 15.26
CA ARG A 156 12.47 -9.96 15.99
C ARG A 156 11.02 -9.79 16.44
N ASN A 157 10.52 -8.56 16.41
CA ASN A 157 9.16 -8.28 16.84
C ASN A 157 8.64 -7.04 16.10
N MET A 158 7.50 -7.17 15.44
CA MET A 158 6.83 -6.10 14.73
C MET A 158 5.33 -6.34 14.70
N PHE A 159 4.56 -5.38 14.24
CA PHE A 159 3.13 -5.53 14.01
C PHE A 159 2.77 -5.19 12.55
N MET A 160 1.60 -5.64 12.15
CA MET A 160 1.00 -5.36 10.85
C MET A 160 -0.48 -5.06 11.04
N ILE A 161 -1.07 -4.32 10.11
CA ILE A 161 -2.51 -4.05 10.08
C ILE A 161 -3.07 -4.67 8.81
N LEU A 162 -4.14 -5.44 8.94
CA LEU A 162 -4.89 -5.99 7.83
C LEU A 162 -6.38 -5.66 8.00
N GLY A 163 -7.06 -5.39 6.89
CA GLY A 163 -8.50 -5.16 6.90
C GLY A 163 -9.10 -5.21 5.51
N GLY A 164 -10.42 -5.30 5.42
CA GLY A 164 -11.13 -5.47 4.17
C GLY A 164 -10.93 -6.85 3.53
N GLY A 165 -11.49 -7.09 2.36
CA GLY A 165 -11.28 -8.32 1.58
C GLY A 165 -11.57 -9.61 2.34
N GLY A 166 -12.60 -9.65 3.20
CA GLY A 166 -12.93 -10.82 4.03
C GLY A 166 -12.07 -10.99 5.28
N ILE A 167 -11.17 -10.05 5.57
CA ILE A 167 -10.42 -10.04 6.83
C ILE A 167 -11.35 -9.66 8.00
N LYS A 168 -11.38 -10.48 9.03
CA LYS A 168 -12.15 -10.20 10.25
C LYS A 168 -11.52 -9.05 11.03
N GLY A 169 -12.21 -7.92 11.04
CA GLY A 169 -11.77 -6.72 11.75
C GLY A 169 -12.03 -6.74 13.26
N GLY A 170 -11.55 -5.71 13.96
CA GLY A 170 -11.84 -5.48 15.38
C GLY A 170 -11.12 -6.43 16.35
N GLN A 171 -10.04 -7.08 15.92
CA GLN A 171 -9.29 -8.04 16.73
C GLN A 171 -7.78 -7.69 16.76
N VAL A 172 -7.13 -8.16 17.78
CA VAL A 172 -5.66 -8.16 17.89
C VAL A 172 -5.21 -9.60 18.01
N LEU A 173 -4.34 -10.04 17.11
CA LEU A 173 -3.79 -11.39 17.08
C LEU A 173 -2.32 -11.35 17.51
N GLY A 174 -2.00 -12.13 18.54
CA GLY A 174 -0.66 -12.17 19.14
C GLY A 174 -0.40 -11.02 20.12
N GLU A 175 0.64 -11.20 20.89
CA GLU A 175 1.16 -10.24 21.86
C GLU A 175 2.66 -10.35 21.99
N SER A 176 3.34 -9.32 22.42
CA SER A 176 4.78 -9.39 22.74
C SER A 176 4.99 -9.89 24.17
N ASP A 177 6.17 -10.42 24.42
CA ASP A 177 6.62 -10.78 25.78
C ASP A 177 6.69 -9.52 26.68
N GLU A 178 6.94 -9.74 27.97
CA GLU A 178 6.99 -8.66 28.98
C GLU A 178 8.07 -7.61 28.70
N THR A 179 9.08 -7.96 27.93
CA THR A 179 10.16 -7.05 27.53
C THR A 179 9.97 -6.45 26.14
N ALA A 180 8.89 -6.79 25.45
CA ALA A 180 8.61 -6.45 24.06
C ALA A 180 9.73 -6.91 23.08
N SER A 181 10.50 -7.94 23.45
CA SER A 181 11.63 -8.44 22.68
C SER A 181 11.26 -9.50 21.67
N LEU A 182 10.28 -10.34 22.00
CA LEU A 182 9.82 -11.43 21.14
C LEU A 182 8.30 -11.53 21.20
N PRO A 183 7.66 -12.17 20.22
CA PRO A 183 6.29 -12.62 20.40
C PRO A 183 6.20 -13.56 21.60
N LYS A 184 5.17 -13.37 22.42
CA LYS A 184 4.84 -14.26 23.53
C LYS A 184 4.24 -15.52 22.95
N HIS A 185 4.50 -16.62 23.10
CA HIS A 185 4.06 -17.79 22.34
C HIS A 185 4.60 -17.81 20.91
N GLU A 186 4.06 -18.69 20.11
CA GLU A 186 4.39 -18.76 18.69
C GLU A 186 3.81 -17.53 17.98
N GLY A 187 4.67 -16.61 17.61
CA GLY A 187 4.29 -15.47 16.77
C GLY A 187 4.00 -15.92 15.32
N PHE A 188 3.50 -15.00 14.53
CA PHE A 188 3.33 -15.23 13.10
C PHE A 188 4.61 -14.85 12.36
N SER A 189 5.08 -15.73 11.49
CA SER A 189 6.20 -15.42 10.61
C SER A 189 5.78 -14.49 9.46
N PRO A 190 6.71 -13.78 8.83
CA PRO A 190 6.41 -13.05 7.60
C PRO A 190 5.81 -13.95 6.50
N ASP A 191 6.22 -15.21 6.43
CA ASP A 191 5.68 -16.16 5.46
C ASP A 191 4.23 -16.54 5.78
N ASP A 192 3.83 -16.65 7.08
CA ASP A 192 2.43 -16.88 7.47
C ASP A 192 1.54 -15.70 7.08
N VAL A 193 2.02 -14.48 7.28
CA VAL A 193 1.32 -13.28 6.86
C VAL A 193 1.20 -13.22 5.35
N ALA A 194 2.27 -13.52 4.61
CA ALA A 194 2.26 -13.57 3.15
C ALA A 194 1.28 -14.63 2.63
N ALA A 195 1.29 -15.85 3.20
CA ALA A 195 0.33 -16.89 2.84
C ALA A 195 -1.11 -16.44 3.05
N SER A 196 -1.39 -15.81 4.19
CA SER A 196 -2.73 -15.28 4.51
C SER A 196 -3.13 -14.13 3.60
N PHE A 197 -2.20 -13.26 3.25
CA PHE A 197 -2.44 -12.16 2.32
C PHE A 197 -2.76 -12.68 0.90
N TYR A 198 -1.98 -13.62 0.37
CA TYR A 198 -2.28 -14.24 -0.93
C TYR A 198 -3.61 -14.98 -0.91
N HIS A 199 -3.92 -15.69 0.17
CA HIS A 199 -5.22 -16.34 0.34
C HIS A 199 -6.38 -15.33 0.27
N ALA A 200 -6.27 -14.20 0.96
CA ALA A 200 -7.26 -13.12 0.89
C ALA A 200 -7.45 -12.55 -0.52
N LEU A 201 -6.43 -12.60 -1.36
CA LEU A 201 -6.49 -12.22 -2.77
C LEU A 201 -7.03 -13.34 -3.70
N GLY A 202 -7.38 -14.50 -3.15
CA GLY A 202 -7.80 -15.67 -3.94
C GLY A 202 -6.66 -16.35 -4.69
N ILE A 203 -5.42 -16.13 -4.28
CA ILE A 203 -4.23 -16.71 -4.89
C ILE A 203 -3.75 -17.88 -4.03
N ASP A 204 -3.53 -19.03 -4.65
CA ASP A 204 -2.93 -20.19 -4.00
C ASP A 204 -1.47 -19.89 -3.65
N HIS A 205 -1.19 -19.68 -2.35
CA HIS A 205 0.14 -19.34 -1.86
C HIS A 205 1.14 -20.50 -2.00
N THR A 206 0.67 -21.73 -2.24
CA THR A 206 1.53 -22.91 -2.44
C THR A 206 1.94 -23.09 -3.90
N TYR A 207 1.45 -22.24 -4.80
CA TYR A 207 1.76 -22.32 -6.22
C TYR A 207 3.27 -22.14 -6.48
N GLU A 208 3.79 -23.00 -7.35
CA GLU A 208 5.19 -22.98 -7.77
C GLU A 208 5.35 -22.47 -9.20
N TYR A 209 6.20 -21.49 -9.39
CA TYR A 209 6.73 -21.10 -10.69
C TYR A 209 7.98 -21.92 -11.00
N HIS A 210 8.23 -22.15 -12.27
CA HIS A 210 9.47 -22.78 -12.71
C HIS A 210 10.30 -21.78 -13.51
N THR A 211 11.58 -21.66 -13.15
CA THR A 211 12.53 -20.88 -13.96
C THR A 211 12.74 -21.53 -15.32
N PRO A 212 13.30 -20.83 -16.34
CA PRO A 212 13.64 -21.44 -17.63
C PRO A 212 14.54 -22.68 -17.52
N THR A 213 15.28 -22.81 -16.42
CA THR A 213 16.14 -23.99 -16.12
C THR A 213 15.40 -25.11 -15.37
N GLY A 214 14.09 -24.97 -15.15
CA GLY A 214 13.26 -25.98 -14.46
C GLY A 214 13.31 -25.93 -12.93
N ARG A 215 13.99 -24.93 -12.33
CA ARG A 215 14.04 -24.80 -10.87
C ARG A 215 12.70 -24.29 -10.34
N PRO A 216 12.06 -24.98 -9.36
CA PRO A 216 10.84 -24.50 -8.73
C PRO A 216 11.12 -23.27 -7.85
N VAL A 217 10.19 -22.31 -7.89
CA VAL A 217 10.18 -21.11 -7.05
C VAL A 217 8.77 -20.95 -6.49
N MET A 218 8.60 -21.19 -5.21
CA MET A 218 7.32 -21.04 -4.50
C MET A 218 6.97 -19.57 -4.33
N ILE A 219 5.69 -19.22 -4.37
CA ILE A 219 5.21 -17.87 -4.03
C ILE A 219 5.51 -17.59 -2.56
N VAL A 220 5.14 -18.53 -1.67
CA VAL A 220 5.49 -18.49 -0.24
C VAL A 220 6.16 -19.81 0.13
N ARG A 221 7.32 -19.76 0.77
CA ARG A 221 8.12 -20.96 1.00
C ARG A 221 7.50 -21.91 2.04
N ASP A 222 7.24 -21.43 3.25
CA ASP A 222 6.85 -22.26 4.40
C ASP A 222 5.66 -21.66 5.19
N GLY A 223 4.98 -20.67 4.63
CA GLY A 223 3.91 -19.93 5.31
C GLY A 223 2.65 -20.78 5.52
N LYS A 224 2.07 -20.64 6.69
CA LYS A 224 0.78 -21.23 7.04
C LYS A 224 -0.29 -20.15 7.11
N LEU A 225 -1.51 -20.49 6.72
CA LEU A 225 -2.63 -19.57 6.91
C LEU A 225 -2.82 -19.26 8.40
N ILE A 226 -3.19 -18.03 8.69
CA ILE A 226 -3.63 -17.57 9.99
C ILE A 226 -5.17 -17.62 10.01
N PRO A 227 -5.80 -18.73 10.46
CA PRO A 227 -7.25 -18.92 10.30
C PRO A 227 -8.06 -17.83 10.99
N ALA A 228 -7.58 -17.31 12.12
CA ALA A 228 -8.24 -16.27 12.90
C ALA A 228 -8.44 -14.95 12.12
N LEU A 229 -7.75 -14.74 11.00
CA LEU A 229 -7.97 -13.60 10.13
C LEU A 229 -9.29 -13.70 9.34
N PHE A 230 -9.84 -14.91 9.14
CA PHE A 230 -10.96 -15.18 8.23
C PHE A 230 -12.20 -15.76 8.92
N ALA A 231 -12.11 -16.14 10.18
CA ALA A 231 -13.18 -16.83 10.94
C ALA A 231 -14.15 -15.89 11.66
#